data_8339b36a26fe81555d0cffade650ad99
#
_entry.id   8339b36a26fe81555d0cffade650ad99
#
_cell.length_a   1.000
_cell.length_b   1.000
_cell.length_c   1.000
_cell.angle_alpha   90.00
_cell.angle_beta   90.00
_cell.angle_gamma   90.00
#
_symmetry.space_group_name_H-M   'P 1'
#
loop_
_entity.id
_entity.type
_entity.pdbx_description
1 polymer ?
#
loop_
_entity_poly.entity_id
_entity_poly.type
_entity_poly.pdbx_seq_one_letter_code
_entity_poly.pdbx_strand_id
1 'polypeptide(L)'
;MKEILRDRRASSFPMTIGIVLSLIILMCGISEYFRLQIIAAGVREAVEDAVISTVNDNYAGVYHGVREGYSGSYVPFGEGSWEEDLNEGDIYDYLDETIGTRLSGGRHIKYADTGTAMEFAIDSLQVTLRN
;
A
#
# COMPACT_ATOMS: atom_id res chain seq x y z
N MET A 1 51.86 25.96 20.34
CA MET A 1 50.69 25.06 20.26
C MET A 1 49.55 25.42 21.22
N LYS A 2 49.76 26.10 22.33
CA LYS A 2 48.69 26.51 23.27
C LYS A 2 47.90 27.76 22.84
N GLU A 3 48.40 28.58 21.93
CA GLU A 3 47.71 29.80 21.48
C GLU A 3 46.61 29.53 20.42
N ILE A 4 46.75 28.47 19.62
CA ILE A 4 45.77 28.09 18.59
C ILE A 4 44.45 27.59 19.21
N LEU A 5 44.52 27.03 20.43
CA LEU A 5 43.32 26.57 21.16
C LEU A 5 42.57 27.71 21.88
N ARG A 6 43.13 28.94 21.90
CA ARG A 6 42.56 30.09 22.59
C ARG A 6 41.88 31.09 21.67
N ASP A 7 41.92 30.84 20.35
CA ASP A 7 41.26 31.69 19.39
C ASP A 7 39.74 31.32 19.36
N ARG A 8 38.92 32.16 20.00
CA ARG A 8 37.46 32.01 20.05
C ARG A 8 36.82 32.04 18.68
N ARG A 9 37.48 32.55 17.65
CA ARG A 9 36.98 32.54 16.26
C ARG A 9 37.11 31.17 15.63
N ALA A 10 38.12 30.39 15.98
CA ALA A 10 38.28 29.01 15.50
C ALA A 10 37.29 28.03 16.15
N SER A 11 36.76 28.36 17.34
CA SER A 11 35.81 27.53 18.06
C SER A 11 34.37 27.59 17.52
N SER A 12 34.00 28.66 16.84
CA SER A 12 32.64 28.80 16.27
C SER A 12 32.43 27.96 14.99
N PHE A 13 33.49 27.73 14.22
CA PHE A 13 33.38 26.98 12.96
C PHE A 13 32.94 25.51 13.16
N PRO A 14 33.57 24.70 14.03
CA PRO A 14 33.11 23.34 14.28
C PRO A 14 31.72 23.29 14.92
N MET A 15 31.35 24.26 15.73
CA MET A 15 30.03 24.36 16.31
C MET A 15 28.95 24.60 15.23
N THR A 16 29.24 25.49 14.28
CA THR A 16 28.34 25.79 13.16
C THR A 16 28.13 24.54 12.27
N ILE A 17 29.22 23.82 11.96
CA ILE A 17 29.14 22.56 11.20
C ILE A 17 28.32 21.56 11.96
N GLY A 18 28.46 21.39 13.26
CA GLY A 18 27.70 20.49 14.10
C GLY A 18 26.20 20.79 14.06
N ILE A 19 25.83 22.08 14.14
CA ILE A 19 24.43 22.50 14.05
C ILE A 19 23.85 22.20 12.66
N VAL A 20 24.57 22.53 11.60
CA VAL A 20 24.13 22.29 10.23
C VAL A 20 23.93 20.78 9.96
N LEU A 21 24.88 19.94 10.38
CA LEU A 21 24.77 18.49 10.26
C LEU A 21 23.57 17.94 11.04
N SER A 22 23.36 18.42 12.26
CA SER A 22 22.18 18.04 13.06
C SER A 22 20.88 18.38 12.35
N LEU A 23 20.77 19.56 11.76
CA LEU A 23 19.59 19.97 11.01
C LEU A 23 19.37 19.10 9.76
N ILE A 24 20.43 18.77 9.04
CA ILE A 24 20.33 17.89 7.86
C ILE A 24 19.81 16.50 8.27
N ILE A 25 20.38 15.90 9.33
CA ILE A 25 19.93 14.59 9.83
C ILE A 25 18.47 14.64 10.25
N LEU A 26 18.06 15.71 10.93
CA LEU A 26 16.67 15.87 11.36
C LEU A 26 15.73 16.02 10.17
N MET A 27 16.10 16.80 9.16
CA MET A 27 15.32 16.95 7.92
C MET A 27 15.22 15.65 7.15
N CYS A 28 16.29 14.84 7.08
CA CYS A 28 16.26 13.51 6.48
C CYS A 28 15.28 12.59 7.21
N GLY A 29 15.31 12.57 8.55
CA GLY A 29 14.39 11.76 9.35
C GLY A 29 12.91 12.14 9.15
N ILE A 30 12.63 13.44 9.12
CA ILE A 30 11.28 13.95 8.85
C ILE A 30 10.83 13.57 7.43
N SER A 31 11.71 13.70 6.45
CA SER A 31 11.41 13.33 5.06
C SER A 31 11.06 11.85 4.90
N GLU A 32 11.82 10.95 5.52
CA GLU A 32 11.53 9.52 5.53
C GLU A 32 10.22 9.19 6.25
N TYR A 33 9.93 9.88 7.35
CA TYR A 33 8.65 9.70 8.03
C TYR A 33 7.45 10.07 7.13
N PHE A 34 7.50 11.22 6.46
CA PHE A 34 6.44 11.61 5.52
C PHE A 34 6.31 10.65 4.35
N ARG A 35 7.43 10.15 3.83
CA ARG A 35 7.42 9.14 2.77
C ARG A 35 6.65 7.89 3.18
N LEU A 36 6.91 7.36 4.38
CA LEU A 36 6.20 6.20 4.91
C LEU A 36 4.69 6.47 5.07
N GLN A 37 4.31 7.66 5.52
CA GLN A 37 2.91 8.05 5.66
C GLN A 37 2.19 8.12 4.29
N ILE A 38 2.84 8.66 3.28
CA ILE A 38 2.29 8.74 1.92
C ILE A 38 2.10 7.34 1.35
N ILE A 39 3.08 6.44 1.49
CA ILE A 39 2.98 5.05 1.03
C ILE A 39 1.83 4.34 1.76
N ALA A 40 1.74 4.45 3.07
CA ALA A 40 0.68 3.81 3.85
C ALA A 40 -0.73 4.32 3.45
N ALA A 41 -0.89 5.62 3.24
CA ALA A 41 -2.14 6.20 2.79
C ALA A 41 -2.50 5.75 1.37
N GLY A 42 -1.54 5.74 0.45
CA GLY A 42 -1.76 5.31 -0.94
C GLY A 42 -2.12 3.83 -1.05
N VAL A 43 -1.47 2.96 -0.29
CA VAL A 43 -1.82 1.53 -0.24
C VAL A 43 -3.22 1.33 0.31
N ARG A 44 -3.59 2.05 1.38
CA ARG A 44 -4.92 1.97 1.95
C ARG A 44 -6.00 2.40 0.96
N GLU A 45 -5.82 3.53 0.28
CA GLU A 45 -6.75 4.03 -0.73
C GLU A 45 -6.92 3.03 -1.88
N ALA A 46 -5.82 2.48 -2.38
CA ALA A 46 -5.87 1.47 -3.45
C ALA A 46 -6.57 0.18 -3.02
N VAL A 47 -6.42 -0.26 -1.78
CA VAL A 47 -7.16 -1.41 -1.24
C VAL A 47 -8.65 -1.09 -1.15
N GLU A 48 -9.02 0.10 -0.65
CA GLU A 48 -10.42 0.54 -0.58
C GLU A 48 -11.05 0.56 -1.99
N ASP A 49 -10.37 1.08 -3.00
CA ASP A 49 -10.83 1.12 -4.39
C ASP A 49 -10.96 -0.28 -4.99
N ALA A 50 -10.01 -1.18 -4.74
CA ALA A 50 -10.06 -2.55 -5.20
C ALA A 50 -11.25 -3.31 -4.58
N VAL A 51 -11.52 -3.12 -3.30
CA VAL A 51 -12.69 -3.72 -2.62
C VAL A 51 -13.99 -3.17 -3.19
N ILE A 52 -14.10 -1.86 -3.41
CA ILE A 52 -15.29 -1.24 -4.00
C ILE A 52 -15.52 -1.77 -5.41
N SER A 53 -14.46 -1.92 -6.22
CA SER A 53 -14.56 -2.50 -7.55
C SER A 53 -15.10 -3.93 -7.51
N THR A 54 -14.52 -4.77 -6.66
CA THR A 54 -14.97 -6.16 -6.48
C THR A 54 -16.43 -6.24 -6.02
N VAL A 55 -16.86 -5.37 -5.11
CA VAL A 55 -18.27 -5.31 -4.68
C VAL A 55 -19.17 -4.89 -5.82
N ASN A 56 -18.78 -3.93 -6.63
CA ASN A 56 -19.55 -3.48 -7.79
C ASN A 56 -19.70 -4.59 -8.85
N ASP A 57 -18.63 -5.36 -9.09
CA ASP A 57 -18.68 -6.47 -10.03
C ASP A 57 -19.64 -7.56 -9.56
N ASN A 58 -19.70 -7.86 -8.27
CA ASN A 58 -20.64 -8.81 -7.69
C ASN A 58 -22.08 -8.27 -7.61
N TYR A 59 -22.24 -6.94 -7.53
CA TYR A 59 -23.57 -6.30 -7.43
C TYR A 59 -24.49 -6.65 -8.61
N ALA A 60 -23.93 -6.79 -9.80
CA ALA A 60 -24.69 -7.16 -10.99
C ALA A 60 -25.38 -8.52 -10.83
N GLY A 61 -24.68 -9.51 -10.27
CA GLY A 61 -25.23 -10.84 -9.97
C GLY A 61 -26.36 -10.80 -8.94
N VAL A 62 -26.13 -10.06 -7.83
CA VAL A 62 -27.13 -9.88 -6.77
C VAL A 62 -28.39 -9.18 -7.31
N TYR A 63 -28.22 -8.12 -8.11
CA TYR A 63 -29.36 -7.38 -8.68
C TYR A 63 -30.23 -8.25 -9.59
N HIS A 64 -29.62 -9.07 -10.44
CA HIS A 64 -30.36 -10.01 -11.31
C HIS A 64 -31.13 -11.04 -10.48
N GLY A 65 -30.50 -11.59 -9.46
CA GLY A 65 -31.14 -12.54 -8.56
C GLY A 65 -32.38 -11.96 -7.86
N VAL A 66 -32.27 -10.76 -7.31
CA VAL A 66 -33.39 -10.08 -6.66
C VAL A 66 -34.50 -9.76 -7.64
N ARG A 67 -34.20 -9.33 -8.87
CA ARG A 67 -35.18 -9.03 -9.89
C ARG A 67 -35.92 -10.26 -10.40
N GLU A 68 -35.24 -11.38 -10.55
CA GLU A 68 -35.78 -12.61 -11.11
C GLU A 68 -36.34 -13.57 -10.04
N GLY A 69 -36.26 -13.18 -8.75
CA GLY A 69 -36.89 -13.90 -7.65
C GLY A 69 -36.13 -15.13 -7.18
N TYR A 70 -34.81 -15.20 -7.47
CA TYR A 70 -33.91 -16.21 -6.89
C TYR A 70 -32.78 -15.54 -6.08
N SER A 71 -32.05 -16.35 -5.33
CA SER A 71 -30.95 -15.88 -4.50
C SER A 71 -29.79 -15.43 -5.38
N GLY A 72 -29.56 -14.13 -5.50
CA GLY A 72 -28.45 -13.57 -6.27
C GLY A 72 -27.11 -14.04 -5.74
N SER A 73 -26.14 -14.20 -6.61
CA SER A 73 -24.82 -14.74 -6.30
C SER A 73 -24.80 -16.18 -5.79
N TYR A 74 -25.85 -16.96 -6.10
CA TYR A 74 -25.89 -18.40 -5.87
C TYR A 74 -26.20 -19.13 -7.16
N VAL A 75 -25.47 -20.18 -7.44
CA VAL A 75 -25.70 -21.09 -8.57
C VAL A 75 -26.19 -22.44 -8.10
N PRO A 76 -27.10 -23.13 -8.86
CA PRO A 76 -27.53 -24.45 -8.48
C PRO A 76 -26.39 -25.46 -8.63
N PHE A 77 -26.08 -26.16 -7.54
CA PHE A 77 -25.11 -27.22 -7.49
C PHE A 77 -25.78 -28.55 -7.14
N GLY A 78 -26.02 -29.40 -8.15
CA GLY A 78 -26.70 -30.68 -7.98
C GLY A 78 -28.17 -30.57 -7.63
N GLU A 79 -28.80 -31.70 -7.23
CA GLU A 79 -30.21 -31.73 -6.84
C GLU A 79 -30.45 -31.08 -5.48
N GLY A 80 -30.89 -29.81 -5.47
CA GLY A 80 -31.40 -29.11 -4.29
C GLY A 80 -30.38 -28.40 -3.43
N SER A 81 -29.15 -28.28 -3.89
CA SER A 81 -28.09 -27.44 -3.23
C SER A 81 -27.78 -26.20 -4.07
N TRP A 82 -27.43 -25.14 -3.39
CA TRP A 82 -26.98 -23.88 -3.97
C TRP A 82 -25.58 -23.61 -3.51
N GLU A 83 -24.70 -23.22 -4.41
CA GLU A 83 -23.31 -22.79 -4.12
C GLU A 83 -23.21 -21.29 -4.30
N GLU A 84 -22.44 -20.64 -3.43
CA GLU A 84 -22.20 -19.21 -3.50
C GLU A 84 -21.24 -18.93 -4.67
N ASP A 85 -21.70 -18.11 -5.62
CA ASP A 85 -20.93 -17.65 -6.77
C ASP A 85 -20.56 -16.18 -6.56
N LEU A 86 -19.69 -15.96 -5.56
CA LEU A 86 -19.08 -14.68 -5.32
C LEU A 86 -17.69 -14.68 -5.95
N ASN A 87 -17.47 -13.77 -6.87
CA ASN A 87 -16.14 -13.49 -7.34
C ASN A 87 -15.41 -12.68 -6.25
N GLU A 88 -14.50 -13.30 -5.51
CA GLU A 88 -13.63 -12.59 -4.55
C GLU A 88 -12.70 -11.61 -5.25
N GLY A 89 -12.76 -11.61 -6.58
CA GLY A 89 -12.09 -10.69 -7.46
C GLY A 89 -10.61 -10.87 -7.46
N ASP A 90 -10.03 -10.39 -8.52
CA ASP A 90 -8.60 -10.26 -8.63
C ASP A 90 -8.15 -8.97 -7.93
N ILE A 91 -8.44 -8.86 -6.61
CA ILE A 91 -8.07 -7.68 -5.79
C ILE A 91 -6.59 -7.38 -5.94
N TYR A 92 -5.78 -8.41 -6.02
CA TYR A 92 -4.36 -8.25 -6.27
C TYR A 92 -4.06 -7.71 -7.67
N ASP A 93 -4.83 -8.10 -8.69
CA ASP A 93 -4.66 -7.56 -10.04
C ASP A 93 -5.03 -6.09 -10.11
N TYR A 94 -6.10 -5.68 -9.41
CA TYR A 94 -6.43 -4.26 -9.24
C TYR A 94 -5.34 -3.47 -8.52
N LEU A 95 -4.75 -4.06 -7.47
CA LEU A 95 -3.65 -3.44 -6.75
C LEU A 95 -2.39 -3.34 -7.63
N ASP A 96 -2.08 -4.39 -8.37
CA ASP A 96 -0.94 -4.41 -9.28
C ASP A 96 -1.07 -3.35 -10.38
N GLU A 97 -2.28 -3.15 -10.91
CA GLU A 97 -2.57 -2.12 -11.90
C GLU A 97 -2.53 -0.70 -11.31
N THR A 98 -3.15 -0.50 -10.14
CA THR A 98 -3.31 0.82 -9.53
C THR A 98 -2.01 1.33 -8.89
N ILE A 99 -1.32 0.48 -8.13
CA ILE A 99 -0.09 0.86 -7.42
C ILE A 99 1.15 0.53 -8.25
N GLY A 100 1.02 -0.37 -9.24
CA GLY A 100 2.14 -0.86 -10.05
C GLY A 100 3.03 -1.84 -9.29
N THR A 101 2.42 -2.66 -8.43
CA THR A 101 3.09 -3.80 -7.81
C THR A 101 3.25 -4.93 -8.81
N ARG A 102 4.12 -5.89 -8.51
CA ARG A 102 4.34 -7.09 -9.32
C ARG A 102 4.56 -8.29 -8.42
N LEU A 103 3.97 -9.41 -8.81
CA LEU A 103 4.17 -10.66 -8.09
C LEU A 103 5.63 -11.14 -8.23
N SER A 104 6.33 -11.24 -7.12
CA SER A 104 7.68 -11.76 -7.05
C SER A 104 7.87 -12.55 -5.75
N GLY A 105 8.22 -13.84 -5.86
CA GLY A 105 8.44 -14.70 -4.70
C GLY A 105 7.22 -14.87 -3.77
N GLY A 106 6.00 -14.81 -4.31
CA GLY A 106 4.76 -14.94 -3.52
C GLY A 106 4.33 -13.64 -2.81
N ARG A 107 4.93 -12.50 -3.13
CA ARG A 107 4.63 -11.17 -2.60
C ARG A 107 4.39 -10.20 -3.74
N HIS A 108 3.48 -9.27 -3.55
CA HIS A 108 3.27 -8.16 -4.48
C HIS A 108 4.20 -7.02 -4.10
N ILE A 109 5.24 -6.80 -4.90
CA ILE A 109 6.34 -5.87 -4.62
C ILE A 109 6.26 -4.66 -5.52
N LYS A 110 6.36 -3.47 -4.95
CA LYS A 110 6.61 -2.22 -5.65
C LYS A 110 8.11 -1.95 -5.67
N TYR A 111 8.65 -1.79 -6.87
CA TYR A 111 10.03 -1.34 -7.05
C TYR A 111 10.08 0.17 -7.26
N ALA A 112 11.13 0.80 -6.75
CA ALA A 112 11.39 2.21 -7.02
C ALA A 112 11.61 2.45 -8.52
N ASP A 113 11.38 3.66 -8.99
CA ASP A 113 11.55 4.03 -10.41
C ASP A 113 12.95 3.73 -10.96
N THR A 114 13.95 3.61 -10.09
CA THR A 114 15.31 3.17 -10.45
C THR A 114 15.42 1.68 -10.76
N GLY A 115 14.36 0.89 -10.57
CA GLY A 115 14.20 -0.48 -11.05
C GLY A 115 14.83 -1.59 -10.21
N THR A 116 15.63 -1.28 -9.20
CA THR A 116 16.37 -2.31 -8.43
C THR A 116 16.07 -2.33 -6.93
N ALA A 117 15.65 -1.22 -6.36
CA ALA A 117 15.33 -1.13 -4.93
C ALA A 117 13.84 -1.43 -4.69
N MET A 118 13.56 -2.31 -3.73
CA MET A 118 12.20 -2.54 -3.25
C MET A 118 11.76 -1.32 -2.44
N GLU A 119 10.62 -0.77 -2.78
CA GLU A 119 10.04 0.36 -2.06
C GLU A 119 9.13 -0.13 -0.92
N PHE A 120 8.23 -1.05 -1.24
CA PHE A 120 7.41 -1.78 -0.27
C PHE A 120 6.93 -3.10 -0.86
N ALA A 121 6.40 -3.98 -0.01
CA ALA A 121 5.79 -5.24 -0.40
C ALA A 121 4.49 -5.47 0.38
N ILE A 122 3.51 -6.09 -0.28
CA ILE A 122 2.28 -6.58 0.34
C ILE A 122 2.44 -8.08 0.52
N ASP A 123 2.55 -8.53 1.77
CA ASP A 123 2.81 -9.94 2.08
C ASP A 123 1.53 -10.77 2.13
N SER A 124 0.46 -10.19 2.69
CA SER A 124 -0.84 -10.86 2.77
C SER A 124 -1.96 -9.84 2.88
N LEU A 125 -2.99 -10.05 2.08
CA LEU A 125 -4.24 -9.31 2.16
C LEU A 125 -5.35 -10.34 2.31
N GLN A 126 -6.14 -10.23 3.38
CA GLN A 126 -7.30 -11.07 3.59
C GLN A 126 -8.56 -10.24 3.41
N VAL A 127 -9.31 -10.54 2.38
CA VAL A 127 -10.63 -9.94 2.13
C VAL A 127 -11.66 -11.05 2.18
N THR A 128 -12.75 -10.83 2.87
CA THR A 128 -13.87 -11.77 2.95
C THR A 128 -15.12 -11.05 2.48
N LEU A 129 -15.67 -11.52 1.38
CA LEU A 129 -16.98 -11.11 0.89
C LEU A 129 -18.04 -12.02 1.51
N ARG A 130 -19.15 -11.44 1.94
CA ARG A 130 -20.31 -12.18 2.46
C ARG A 130 -21.56 -11.60 1.83
N ASN A 131 -22.42 -12.49 1.37
CA ASN A 131 -23.76 -12.16 0.89
C ASN A 131 -24.77 -12.15 2.05
#